data_e9149201ef128e6874a31404ad04d60e
#
_entry.id   e9149201ef128e6874a31404ad04d60e
#
_cell.length_a   1.000
_cell.length_b   1.000
_cell.length_c   1.000
_cell.angle_alpha   90.00
_cell.angle_beta   90.00
_cell.angle_gamma   90.00
#
_symmetry.space_group_name_H-M   'P 1'
#
loop_
_entity.id
_entity.type
_entity.pdbx_description
1 polymer ?
#
loop_
_entity_poly.entity_id
_entity_poly.type
_entity_poly.pdbx_seq_one_letter_code
_entity_poly.pdbx_strand_id
1 'polypeptide(L)'
;MIFEGNLGVRFMTIVMQIGCLVVTWFTINKSLRTIQTTYLFFIVSFASVMFSAYGFITTPDAPLLFFTALFLFGYKEYVESKNLTTSFILIIAATGLVYSKYQGLLVIVLVILSNLKLLKNTRFWVIAITTLILITPHLYWQYANEFPSIKYHVLARATAFKWGFVFEYLPNQLATFNPFVIGAAVFVMYRYKATEPFEKALYYIIIGFIAFFGVTTIRGHVEPHWTVAATIPMILILVNKSTTDTKLATYIKKYIGSSIILLLIARIIICTTLLPERIQFHSKQQKYLATQEIAGTRPVIYSGSFQNPSLYPFFTGKNSTVISSLMSRITQFDLWKFQQQFQTKKAFIAMHVDGKSNTYTSKSGMKIEGFYVDSLQTTDHIRFNFDVKNILFSKAKTVEMELSITNSSNHEFIMDHRELPARIEVVWINKKDIICTPCIITRPFASIKAHQSIKTAIQFVVPDVNLENYKLGVSLSSIFGPSMNSEFVTIETK
;
A
#
# COMPACT_ATOMS: atom_id res chain seq x y z
N MET A 1 -22.00 -7.17 3.74
CA MET A 1 -21.58 -6.12 4.70
C MET A 1 -22.75 -5.79 5.61
N ILE A 2 -22.52 -5.49 6.90
CA ILE A 2 -23.59 -5.13 7.86
C ILE A 2 -24.20 -3.77 7.48
N PHE A 3 -23.41 -2.88 6.91
CA PHE A 3 -23.80 -1.56 6.43
C PHE A 3 -23.28 -1.32 5.02
N GLU A 4 -24.01 -0.52 4.24
CA GLU A 4 -23.64 -0.14 2.88
C GLU A 4 -23.04 1.27 2.81
N GLY A 5 -22.43 1.61 1.67
CA GLY A 5 -21.89 2.92 1.37
C GLY A 5 -20.77 3.36 2.30
N ASN A 6 -20.70 4.65 2.58
CA ASN A 6 -19.63 5.26 3.39
C ASN A 6 -19.54 4.69 4.81
N LEU A 7 -20.67 4.38 5.44
CA LEU A 7 -20.69 3.81 6.78
C LEU A 7 -20.14 2.38 6.77
N GLY A 8 -20.52 1.56 5.79
CA GLY A 8 -20.04 0.18 5.68
C GLY A 8 -18.53 0.09 5.54
N VAL A 9 -17.95 0.94 4.69
CA VAL A 9 -16.48 0.98 4.50
C VAL A 9 -15.75 1.47 5.74
N ARG A 10 -16.32 2.41 6.51
CA ARG A 10 -15.65 3.05 7.65
C ARG A 10 -15.96 2.40 8.99
N PHE A 11 -16.98 1.57 9.08
CA PHE A 11 -17.47 1.02 10.34
C PHE A 11 -16.38 0.34 11.16
N MET A 12 -15.61 -0.57 10.55
CA MET A 12 -14.54 -1.28 11.24
C MET A 12 -13.42 -0.33 11.70
N THR A 13 -13.11 0.69 10.90
CA THR A 13 -12.12 1.73 11.27
C THR A 13 -12.55 2.49 12.52
N ILE A 14 -13.83 2.88 12.60
CA ILE A 14 -14.39 3.56 13.76
C ILE A 14 -14.32 2.67 15.01
N VAL A 15 -14.70 1.40 14.87
CA VAL A 15 -14.62 0.42 15.97
C VAL A 15 -13.17 0.25 16.45
N MET A 16 -12.21 0.10 15.53
CA MET A 16 -10.79 0.00 15.87
C MET A 16 -10.26 1.27 16.56
N GLN A 17 -10.69 2.44 16.12
CA GLN A 17 -10.28 3.71 16.76
C GLN A 17 -10.84 3.86 18.16
N ILE A 18 -12.11 3.54 18.37
CA ILE A 18 -12.73 3.55 19.70
C ILE A 18 -12.02 2.55 20.61
N GLY A 19 -11.80 1.32 20.11
CA GLY A 19 -11.03 0.30 20.83
C GLY A 19 -9.61 0.76 21.18
N CYS A 20 -8.93 1.44 20.25
CA CYS A 20 -7.61 2.01 20.47
C CYS A 20 -7.62 3.04 21.61
N LEU A 21 -8.57 3.97 21.61
CA LEU A 21 -8.73 4.97 22.71
C LEU A 21 -8.99 4.28 24.04
N VAL A 22 -9.92 3.32 24.07
CA VAL A 22 -10.28 2.58 25.29
C VAL A 22 -9.07 1.82 25.83
N VAL A 23 -8.38 1.05 25.01
CA VAL A 23 -7.21 0.26 25.42
C VAL A 23 -6.07 1.17 25.88
N THR A 24 -5.82 2.27 25.15
CA THR A 24 -4.79 3.25 25.54
C THR A 24 -5.12 3.89 26.89
N TRP A 25 -6.40 4.21 27.14
CA TRP A 25 -6.85 4.69 28.44
C TRP A 25 -6.63 3.68 29.56
N PHE A 26 -6.96 2.40 29.31
CA PHE A 26 -6.73 1.32 30.28
C PHE A 26 -5.24 0.98 30.47
N THR A 27 -4.36 1.43 29.61
CA THR A 27 -2.90 1.30 29.79
C THR A 27 -2.36 2.32 30.83
N ILE A 28 -3.06 3.42 31.07
CA ILE A 28 -2.73 4.36 32.15
C ILE A 28 -3.00 3.69 33.52
N ASN A 29 -2.14 3.91 34.51
CA ASN A 29 -2.32 3.34 35.87
C ASN A 29 -3.66 3.74 36.46
N LYS A 30 -4.33 2.79 37.11
CA LYS A 30 -5.68 2.99 37.67
C LYS A 30 -5.74 4.18 38.64
N SER A 31 -4.72 4.36 39.46
CA SER A 31 -4.59 5.48 40.43
C SER A 31 -4.51 6.85 39.77
N LEU A 32 -4.08 6.92 38.51
CA LEU A 32 -3.95 8.16 37.74
C LEU A 32 -5.18 8.52 36.92
N ARG A 33 -6.18 7.63 36.81
CA ARG A 33 -7.39 7.84 36.01
C ARG A 33 -8.40 8.74 36.70
N THR A 34 -8.11 10.03 36.69
CA THR A 34 -8.98 11.09 37.22
C THR A 34 -9.71 11.81 36.08
N ILE A 35 -10.71 12.63 36.39
CA ILE A 35 -11.40 13.51 35.42
C ILE A 35 -10.38 14.42 34.70
N GLN A 36 -9.44 14.99 35.45
CA GLN A 36 -8.40 15.83 34.89
C GLN A 36 -7.51 15.07 33.90
N THR A 37 -7.09 13.86 34.25
CA THR A 37 -6.29 13.00 33.39
C THR A 37 -7.07 12.58 32.12
N THR A 38 -8.38 12.31 32.28
CA THR A 38 -9.27 12.02 31.14
C THR A 38 -9.31 13.19 30.16
N TYR A 39 -9.45 14.40 30.66
CA TYR A 39 -9.46 15.61 29.84
C TYR A 39 -8.13 15.80 29.11
N LEU A 40 -6.99 15.64 29.77
CA LEU A 40 -5.67 15.72 29.12
C LEU A 40 -5.45 14.62 28.11
N PHE A 41 -5.90 13.39 28.38
CA PHE A 41 -5.85 12.27 27.45
C PHE A 41 -6.59 12.57 26.15
N PHE A 42 -7.80 13.09 26.23
CA PHE A 42 -8.55 13.45 25.02
C PHE A 42 -7.93 14.62 24.26
N ILE A 43 -7.40 15.63 24.96
CA ILE A 43 -6.69 16.74 24.31
C ILE A 43 -5.52 16.20 23.48
N VAL A 44 -4.62 15.40 24.07
CA VAL A 44 -3.44 14.89 23.37
C VAL A 44 -3.85 13.96 22.21
N SER A 45 -4.85 13.09 22.43
CA SER A 45 -5.33 12.15 21.43
C SER A 45 -5.92 12.87 20.21
N PHE A 46 -6.81 13.85 20.41
CA PHE A 46 -7.46 14.56 19.31
C PHE A 46 -6.55 15.60 18.62
N ALA A 47 -5.57 16.14 19.34
CA ALA A 47 -4.56 17.01 18.75
C ALA A 47 -3.55 16.27 17.89
N SER A 48 -3.39 14.95 18.07
CA SER A 48 -2.53 14.11 17.23
C SER A 48 -3.14 13.93 15.85
N VAL A 49 -2.60 14.62 14.84
CA VAL A 49 -3.24 14.84 13.53
C VAL A 49 -3.59 13.53 12.83
N MET A 50 -2.61 12.66 12.58
CA MET A 50 -2.84 11.40 11.85
C MET A 50 -3.63 10.39 12.69
N PHE A 51 -3.44 10.35 14.00
CA PHE A 51 -4.23 9.51 14.90
C PHE A 51 -5.72 9.86 14.78
N SER A 52 -6.02 11.14 14.83
CA SER A 52 -7.36 11.68 14.70
C SER A 52 -7.96 11.46 13.29
N ALA A 53 -7.13 11.51 12.22
CA ALA A 53 -7.58 11.26 10.84
C ALA A 53 -7.93 9.79 10.61
N TYR A 54 -7.15 8.85 11.14
CA TYR A 54 -7.37 7.42 10.98
C TYR A 54 -8.54 6.86 11.79
N GLY A 55 -9.23 7.69 12.56
CA GLY A 55 -10.53 7.36 13.14
C GLY A 55 -11.66 7.21 12.11
N PHE A 56 -11.48 7.72 10.87
CA PHE A 56 -12.50 7.65 9.82
C PHE A 56 -11.95 7.47 8.39
N ILE A 57 -10.64 7.43 8.22
CA ILE A 57 -10.01 7.06 6.95
C ILE A 57 -9.66 5.58 7.01
N THR A 58 -10.31 4.77 6.19
CA THR A 58 -10.09 3.31 6.16
C THR A 58 -8.77 2.98 5.49
N THR A 59 -7.76 2.73 6.30
CA THR A 59 -6.41 2.32 5.90
C THR A 59 -5.89 1.25 6.87
N PRO A 60 -4.84 0.52 6.51
CA PRO A 60 -4.18 -0.42 7.42
C PRO A 60 -3.60 0.23 8.69
N ASP A 61 -3.53 1.57 8.75
CA ASP A 61 -3.04 2.29 9.92
C ASP A 61 -4.03 2.25 11.10
N ALA A 62 -5.34 2.17 10.84
CA ALA A 62 -6.33 2.06 11.91
C ALA A 62 -6.17 0.78 12.75
N PRO A 63 -6.13 -0.44 12.16
CA PRO A 63 -5.82 -1.65 12.93
C PRO A 63 -4.39 -1.65 13.48
N LEU A 64 -3.39 -1.08 12.80
CA LEU A 64 -2.04 -0.92 13.33
C LEU A 64 -2.04 -0.15 14.66
N LEU A 65 -2.75 0.97 14.75
CA LEU A 65 -2.89 1.76 15.97
C LEU A 65 -3.60 0.98 17.09
N PHE A 66 -4.70 0.31 16.76
CA PHE A 66 -5.43 -0.52 17.73
C PHE A 66 -4.54 -1.63 18.30
N PHE A 67 -3.88 -2.41 17.44
CA PHE A 67 -3.01 -3.50 17.90
C PHE A 67 -1.72 -2.99 18.54
N THR A 68 -1.24 -1.78 18.21
CA THR A 68 -0.15 -1.13 18.97
C THR A 68 -0.59 -0.83 20.40
N ALA A 69 -1.78 -0.26 20.57
CA ALA A 69 -2.33 0.01 21.90
C ALA A 69 -2.53 -1.29 22.70
N LEU A 70 -3.10 -2.32 22.08
CA LEU A 70 -3.34 -3.62 22.70
C LEU A 70 -2.03 -4.33 23.08
N PHE A 71 -1.01 -4.23 22.22
CA PHE A 71 0.32 -4.80 22.48
C PHE A 71 1.01 -4.10 23.65
N LEU A 72 0.93 -2.77 23.72
CA LEU A 72 1.49 -1.99 24.83
C LEU A 72 0.74 -2.26 26.14
N PHE A 73 -0.58 -2.37 26.10
CA PHE A 73 -1.38 -2.80 27.24
C PHE A 73 -0.96 -4.19 27.71
N GLY A 74 -0.95 -5.17 26.82
CA GLY A 74 -0.53 -6.54 27.14
C GLY A 74 0.92 -6.61 27.65
N TYR A 75 1.84 -5.82 27.08
CA TYR A 75 3.23 -5.77 27.53
C TYR A 75 3.37 -5.19 28.94
N LYS A 76 2.64 -4.11 29.23
CA LYS A 76 2.62 -3.54 30.60
C LYS A 76 2.16 -4.56 31.62
N GLU A 77 1.00 -5.17 31.39
CA GLU A 77 0.44 -6.20 32.28
C GLU A 77 1.37 -7.43 32.38
N TYR A 78 2.03 -7.81 31.28
CA TYR A 78 2.99 -8.92 31.27
C TYR A 78 4.25 -8.66 32.10
N VAL A 79 4.73 -7.41 32.15
CA VAL A 79 5.87 -7.03 32.99
C VAL A 79 5.47 -7.09 34.46
N GLU A 80 4.25 -6.70 34.81
CA GLU A 80 3.71 -6.68 36.16
C GLU A 80 3.31 -8.10 36.60
N SER A 81 2.58 -8.86 35.74
CA SER A 81 2.10 -10.20 36.06
C SER A 81 2.14 -11.15 34.87
N LYS A 82 3.06 -12.08 34.88
CA LYS A 82 3.25 -13.08 33.80
C LYS A 82 2.22 -14.21 33.92
N ASN A 83 0.97 -13.97 33.53
CA ASN A 83 -0.11 -14.95 33.53
C ASN A 83 -0.53 -15.38 32.12
N LEU A 84 -1.47 -16.33 32.01
CA LEU A 84 -1.95 -16.83 30.71
C LEU A 84 -2.74 -15.76 29.95
N THR A 85 -3.51 -14.94 30.66
CA THR A 85 -4.33 -13.87 30.03
C THR A 85 -3.44 -12.85 29.34
N THR A 86 -2.37 -12.39 29.99
CA THR A 86 -1.43 -11.43 29.41
C THR A 86 -0.69 -12.04 28.22
N SER A 87 -0.35 -13.32 28.27
CA SER A 87 0.25 -14.04 27.14
C SER A 87 -0.70 -14.11 25.95
N PHE A 88 -1.97 -14.41 26.17
CA PHE A 88 -2.99 -14.48 25.12
C PHE A 88 -3.24 -13.10 24.48
N ILE A 89 -3.31 -12.03 25.27
CA ILE A 89 -3.41 -10.67 24.77
C ILE A 89 -2.23 -10.32 23.88
N LEU A 90 -0.99 -10.66 24.29
CA LEU A 90 0.21 -10.41 23.49
C LEU A 90 0.25 -11.21 22.20
N ILE A 91 -0.19 -12.47 22.20
CA ILE A 91 -0.29 -13.29 20.97
C ILE A 91 -1.25 -12.64 19.97
N ILE A 92 -2.46 -12.27 20.41
CA ILE A 92 -3.45 -11.62 19.54
C ILE A 92 -2.92 -10.29 19.02
N ALA A 93 -2.34 -9.48 19.91
CA ALA A 93 -1.85 -8.15 19.55
C ALA A 93 -0.65 -8.22 18.59
N ALA A 94 0.31 -9.10 18.84
CA ALA A 94 1.47 -9.29 17.97
C ALA A 94 1.07 -9.82 16.60
N THR A 95 0.17 -10.81 16.55
CA THR A 95 -0.40 -11.34 15.31
C THR A 95 -1.14 -10.22 14.54
N GLY A 96 -1.99 -9.47 15.24
CA GLY A 96 -2.74 -8.36 14.66
C GLY A 96 -1.84 -7.24 14.13
N LEU A 97 -0.73 -6.92 14.79
CA LEU A 97 0.27 -5.97 14.31
C LEU A 97 0.84 -6.39 12.95
N VAL A 98 1.26 -7.65 12.82
CA VAL A 98 1.86 -8.15 11.57
C VAL A 98 0.83 -8.18 10.43
N TYR A 99 -0.40 -8.63 10.69
CA TYR A 99 -1.48 -8.65 9.70
C TYR A 99 -1.97 -7.26 9.32
N SER A 100 -1.84 -6.27 10.21
CA SER A 100 -2.24 -4.89 9.91
C SER A 100 -1.27 -4.24 8.93
N LYS A 101 0.01 -4.28 9.25
CA LYS A 101 1.06 -3.62 8.45
C LYS A 101 2.44 -4.09 8.89
N TYR A 102 3.40 -4.22 7.96
CA TYR A 102 4.75 -4.68 8.33
C TYR A 102 5.47 -3.77 9.34
N GLN A 103 5.11 -2.48 9.41
CA GLN A 103 5.59 -1.59 10.47
C GLN A 103 5.20 -2.06 11.88
N GLY A 104 4.16 -2.90 12.02
CA GLY A 104 3.82 -3.52 13.30
C GLY A 104 4.94 -4.42 13.86
N LEU A 105 5.72 -5.06 12.98
CA LEU A 105 6.89 -5.83 13.41
C LEU A 105 7.94 -4.93 14.09
N LEU A 106 8.10 -3.68 13.62
CA LEU A 106 9.02 -2.72 14.25
C LEU A 106 8.61 -2.40 15.69
N VAL A 107 7.31 -2.30 15.99
CA VAL A 107 6.82 -2.14 17.38
C VAL A 107 7.31 -3.28 18.26
N ILE A 108 7.13 -4.54 17.80
CA ILE A 108 7.54 -5.75 18.55
C ILE A 108 9.06 -5.75 18.77
N VAL A 109 9.83 -5.51 17.72
CA VAL A 109 11.30 -5.48 17.79
C VAL A 109 11.80 -4.40 18.77
N LEU A 110 11.24 -3.19 18.71
CA LEU A 110 11.65 -2.10 19.59
C LEU A 110 11.33 -2.36 21.06
N VAL A 111 10.21 -3.03 21.36
CA VAL A 111 9.90 -3.48 22.73
C VAL A 111 10.89 -4.54 23.19
N ILE A 112 11.25 -5.50 22.36
CA ILE A 112 12.28 -6.50 22.69
C ILE A 112 13.64 -5.83 22.96
N LEU A 113 14.05 -4.90 22.08
CA LEU A 113 15.30 -4.15 22.24
C LEU A 113 15.33 -3.29 23.52
N SER A 114 14.18 -2.77 23.95
CA SER A 114 14.08 -2.02 25.20
C SER A 114 14.27 -2.89 26.46
N ASN A 115 14.05 -4.21 26.34
CA ASN A 115 14.11 -5.14 27.47
C ASN A 115 14.58 -6.53 27.01
N LEU A 116 15.88 -6.69 26.75
CA LEU A 116 16.47 -7.96 26.30
C LEU A 116 16.33 -9.12 27.33
N LYS A 117 15.95 -8.80 28.60
CA LYS A 117 15.64 -9.84 29.59
C LYS A 117 14.44 -10.72 29.20
N LEU A 118 13.58 -10.24 28.29
CA LEU A 118 12.47 -11.03 27.73
C LEU A 118 12.96 -12.33 27.08
N LEU A 119 14.10 -12.29 26.37
CA LEU A 119 14.68 -13.43 25.68
C LEU A 119 15.07 -14.60 26.61
N LYS A 120 15.23 -14.31 27.92
CA LYS A 120 15.52 -15.33 28.94
C LYS A 120 14.26 -15.98 29.52
N ASN A 121 13.06 -15.53 29.10
CA ASN A 121 11.80 -15.99 29.65
C ASN A 121 11.13 -17.02 28.74
N THR A 122 10.87 -18.22 29.22
CA THR A 122 10.22 -19.29 28.46
C THR A 122 8.85 -18.89 27.91
N ARG A 123 8.05 -18.14 28.68
CA ARG A 123 6.73 -17.65 28.21
C ARG A 123 6.85 -16.70 27.01
N PHE A 124 7.90 -15.90 26.94
CA PHE A 124 8.17 -15.07 25.78
C PHE A 124 8.30 -15.94 24.53
N TRP A 125 9.01 -17.03 24.59
CA TRP A 125 9.17 -17.95 23.43
C TRP A 125 7.87 -18.64 23.07
N VAL A 126 7.03 -19.00 24.04
CA VAL A 126 5.68 -19.52 23.76
C VAL A 126 4.85 -18.48 23.01
N ILE A 127 4.85 -17.22 23.45
CA ILE A 127 4.16 -16.12 22.75
C ILE A 127 4.72 -15.97 21.33
N ALA A 128 6.05 -15.91 21.17
CA ALA A 128 6.69 -15.69 19.89
C ALA A 128 6.41 -16.84 18.90
N ILE A 129 6.54 -18.10 19.34
CA ILE A 129 6.29 -19.28 18.49
C ILE A 129 4.80 -19.36 18.11
N THR A 130 3.89 -19.15 19.06
CA THR A 130 2.44 -19.14 18.75
C THR A 130 2.08 -18.03 17.78
N THR A 131 2.64 -16.83 17.95
CA THR A 131 2.47 -15.74 16.99
C THR A 131 2.99 -16.14 15.60
N LEU A 132 4.18 -16.74 15.52
CA LEU A 132 4.75 -17.22 14.25
C LEU A 132 3.86 -18.25 13.56
N ILE A 133 3.29 -19.19 14.31
CA ILE A 133 2.34 -20.18 13.78
C ILE A 133 1.11 -19.47 13.20
N LEU A 134 0.55 -18.48 13.91
CA LEU A 134 -0.62 -17.76 13.45
C LEU A 134 -0.38 -16.88 12.21
N ILE A 135 0.84 -16.43 11.97
CA ILE A 135 1.18 -15.66 10.75
C ILE A 135 1.63 -16.56 9.58
N THR A 136 1.84 -17.87 9.81
CA THR A 136 2.26 -18.81 8.76
C THR A 136 1.38 -18.80 7.51
N PRO A 137 0.03 -18.71 7.59
CA PRO A 137 -0.80 -18.61 6.38
C PRO A 137 -0.44 -17.41 5.50
N HIS A 138 -0.11 -16.27 6.11
CA HIS A 138 0.34 -15.09 5.38
C HIS A 138 1.73 -15.28 4.76
N LEU A 139 2.66 -15.91 5.48
CA LEU A 139 3.99 -16.22 4.95
C LEU A 139 3.91 -17.20 3.77
N TYR A 140 3.04 -18.21 3.87
CA TYR A 140 2.78 -19.13 2.77
C TYR A 140 2.18 -18.41 1.55
N TRP A 141 1.21 -17.50 1.76
CA TRP A 141 0.66 -16.70 0.69
C TRP A 141 1.72 -15.82 0.02
N GLN A 142 2.60 -15.19 0.79
CA GLN A 142 3.73 -14.41 0.25
C GLN A 142 4.63 -15.30 -0.62
N TYR A 143 4.96 -16.49 -0.14
CA TYR A 143 5.78 -17.45 -0.89
C TYR A 143 5.09 -17.88 -2.19
N ALA A 144 3.83 -18.29 -2.12
CA ALA A 144 3.06 -18.76 -3.28
C ALA A 144 2.83 -17.67 -4.35
N ASN A 145 2.92 -16.38 -3.98
CA ASN A 145 2.81 -15.24 -4.90
C ASN A 145 4.16 -14.53 -5.12
N GLU A 146 5.29 -15.22 -4.91
CA GLU A 146 6.64 -14.69 -5.14
C GLU A 146 6.98 -13.42 -4.35
N PHE A 147 6.51 -13.30 -3.12
CA PHE A 147 6.82 -12.18 -2.22
C PHE A 147 6.48 -10.78 -2.76
N PRO A 148 5.25 -10.51 -3.23
CA PRO A 148 4.90 -9.26 -3.90
C PRO A 148 5.13 -8.05 -3.01
N SER A 149 4.84 -8.15 -1.71
CA SER A 149 5.03 -7.04 -0.78
C SER A 149 6.50 -6.73 -0.52
N ILE A 150 7.35 -7.75 -0.43
CA ILE A 150 8.80 -7.58 -0.23
C ILE A 150 9.41 -6.98 -1.49
N LYS A 151 9.10 -7.55 -2.68
CA LYS A 151 9.54 -7.01 -3.97
C LYS A 151 9.18 -5.53 -4.11
N TYR A 152 7.96 -5.15 -3.73
CA TYR A 152 7.51 -3.77 -3.78
C TYR A 152 8.32 -2.85 -2.86
N HIS A 153 8.44 -3.19 -1.58
CA HIS A 153 9.09 -2.30 -0.60
C HIS A 153 10.62 -2.25 -0.77
N VAL A 154 11.26 -3.35 -1.18
CA VAL A 154 12.72 -3.43 -1.28
C VAL A 154 13.22 -2.99 -2.66
N LEU A 155 12.50 -3.35 -3.74
CA LEU A 155 12.94 -3.12 -5.11
C LEU A 155 12.21 -1.94 -5.78
N ALA A 156 10.88 -1.98 -5.83
CA ALA A 156 10.11 -1.02 -6.62
C ALA A 156 10.07 0.39 -6.03
N ARG A 157 10.20 0.54 -4.71
CA ARG A 157 10.25 1.86 -4.04
C ARG A 157 11.66 2.44 -3.91
N ALA A 158 12.70 1.66 -4.16
CA ALA A 158 14.06 2.18 -4.11
C ALA A 158 14.30 3.15 -5.27
N THR A 159 14.55 4.42 -4.95
CA THR A 159 14.88 5.47 -5.93
C THR A 159 16.27 6.00 -5.68
N ALA A 160 16.82 6.71 -6.64
CA ALA A 160 18.07 7.42 -6.44
C ALA A 160 17.92 8.41 -5.26
N PHE A 161 18.98 8.53 -4.46
CA PHE A 161 19.04 9.45 -3.33
C PHE A 161 18.73 10.89 -3.76
N LYS A 162 17.87 11.56 -3.00
CA LYS A 162 17.56 12.98 -3.17
C LYS A 162 17.56 13.66 -1.79
N TRP A 163 18.30 14.74 -1.64
CA TRP A 163 18.29 15.54 -0.41
C TRP A 163 16.90 16.01 0.00
N GLY A 164 16.01 16.24 -0.98
CA GLY A 164 14.61 16.60 -0.73
C GLY A 164 13.91 15.63 0.23
N PHE A 165 14.15 14.31 0.11
CA PHE A 165 13.54 13.31 0.98
C PHE A 165 13.95 13.48 2.44
N VAL A 166 15.21 13.87 2.69
CA VAL A 166 15.72 14.13 4.05
C VAL A 166 15.13 15.42 4.62
N PHE A 167 15.12 16.49 3.82
CA PHE A 167 14.59 17.77 4.27
C PHE A 167 13.08 17.78 4.47
N GLU A 168 12.32 17.03 3.67
CA GLU A 168 10.87 16.88 3.82
C GLU A 168 10.49 16.02 5.04
N TYR A 169 11.38 15.14 5.47
CA TYR A 169 11.06 14.17 6.54
C TYR A 169 10.69 14.84 7.85
N LEU A 170 11.49 15.79 8.34
CA LEU A 170 11.24 16.46 9.62
C LEU A 170 9.95 17.29 9.64
N PRO A 171 9.67 18.17 8.67
CA PRO A 171 8.38 18.83 8.56
C PRO A 171 7.20 17.87 8.49
N ASN A 172 7.35 16.73 7.78
CA ASN A 172 6.33 15.71 7.71
C ASN A 172 6.03 15.07 9.09
N GLN A 173 7.05 14.87 9.94
CA GLN A 173 6.81 14.39 11.31
C GLN A 173 6.06 15.42 12.16
N LEU A 174 6.39 16.71 12.03
CA LEU A 174 5.65 17.79 12.71
C LEU A 174 4.17 17.81 12.29
N ALA A 175 3.91 17.63 10.99
CA ALA A 175 2.54 17.54 10.47
C ALA A 175 1.81 16.27 10.94
N THR A 176 2.51 15.13 11.04
CA THR A 176 1.94 13.84 11.46
C THR A 176 1.48 13.85 12.92
N PHE A 177 2.33 14.35 13.80
CA PHE A 177 2.11 14.27 15.25
C PHE A 177 1.53 15.54 15.88
N ASN A 178 1.50 16.65 15.17
CA ASN A 178 1.33 18.00 15.70
C ASN A 178 2.64 18.53 16.37
N PRO A 179 3.13 19.71 15.97
CA PRO A 179 4.38 20.28 16.51
C PRO A 179 4.41 20.40 18.03
N PHE A 180 3.28 20.74 18.65
CA PHE A 180 3.17 20.88 20.11
C PHE A 180 3.21 19.53 20.81
N VAL A 181 2.64 18.47 20.21
CA VAL A 181 2.64 17.11 20.78
C VAL A 181 4.04 16.50 20.70
N ILE A 182 4.70 16.54 19.54
CA ILE A 182 6.05 15.99 19.39
C ILE A 182 7.07 16.79 20.21
N GLY A 183 6.96 18.12 20.25
CA GLY A 183 7.81 18.96 21.09
C GLY A 183 7.69 18.64 22.58
N ALA A 184 6.47 18.46 23.07
CA ALA A 184 6.23 18.03 24.46
C ALA A 184 6.77 16.61 24.71
N ALA A 185 6.62 15.67 23.77
CA ALA A 185 7.17 14.31 23.91
C ALA A 185 8.69 14.32 23.99
N VAL A 186 9.36 15.09 23.12
CA VAL A 186 10.82 15.29 23.17
C VAL A 186 11.25 15.90 24.49
N PHE A 187 10.54 16.93 24.98
CA PHE A 187 10.80 17.54 26.29
C PHE A 187 10.68 16.52 27.42
N VAL A 188 9.62 15.70 27.44
CA VAL A 188 9.44 14.65 28.44
C VAL A 188 10.56 13.63 28.39
N MET A 189 10.94 13.14 27.21
CA MET A 189 12.04 12.18 27.05
C MET A 189 13.40 12.75 27.49
N TYR A 190 13.64 14.04 27.26
CA TYR A 190 14.85 14.72 27.71
C TYR A 190 14.86 14.93 29.23
N ARG A 191 13.74 15.35 29.79
CA ARG A 191 13.63 15.73 31.21
C ARG A 191 13.55 14.54 32.18
N TYR A 192 12.88 13.45 31.75
CA TYR A 192 12.58 12.30 32.58
C TYR A 192 13.27 11.04 32.04
N LYS A 193 14.14 10.44 32.86
CA LYS A 193 14.74 9.15 32.49
C LYS A 193 13.72 8.03 32.66
N ALA A 194 13.58 7.20 31.61
CA ALA A 194 12.80 5.98 31.68
C ALA A 194 13.55 4.95 32.56
N THR A 195 13.02 4.59 33.71
CA THR A 195 13.60 3.59 34.62
C THR A 195 12.93 2.24 34.47
N GLU A 196 11.61 2.24 34.41
CA GLU A 196 10.79 1.06 34.30
C GLU A 196 10.81 0.44 32.87
N PRO A 197 10.73 -0.90 32.75
CA PRO A 197 10.75 -1.57 31.45
C PRO A 197 9.68 -1.07 30.47
N PHE A 198 8.48 -0.76 30.98
CA PHE A 198 7.39 -0.24 30.16
C PHE A 198 7.69 1.17 29.62
N GLU A 199 8.17 2.08 30.47
CA GLU A 199 8.58 3.42 30.02
C GLU A 199 9.70 3.38 28.97
N LYS A 200 10.69 2.49 29.20
CA LYS A 200 11.75 2.26 28.19
C LYS A 200 11.18 1.84 26.85
N ALA A 201 10.22 0.94 26.83
CA ALA A 201 9.57 0.50 25.60
C ALA A 201 8.88 1.66 24.86
N LEU A 202 8.18 2.55 25.59
CA LEU A 202 7.56 3.74 25.00
C LEU A 202 8.61 4.64 24.31
N TYR A 203 9.74 4.91 25.00
CA TYR A 203 10.82 5.73 24.46
C TYR A 203 11.47 5.07 23.24
N TYR A 204 11.76 3.77 23.32
CA TYR A 204 12.34 3.01 22.21
C TYR A 204 11.43 3.04 20.97
N ILE A 205 10.11 2.94 21.12
CA ILE A 205 9.18 3.02 19.99
C ILE A 205 9.20 4.43 19.38
N ILE A 206 9.11 5.48 20.20
CA ILE A 206 9.12 6.86 19.68
C ILE A 206 10.42 7.13 18.90
N ILE A 207 11.56 6.92 19.56
CA ILE A 207 12.88 7.19 18.95
C ILE A 207 13.11 6.24 17.77
N GLY A 208 12.82 4.95 17.95
CA GLY A 208 13.08 3.92 16.95
C GLY A 208 12.28 4.11 15.67
N PHE A 209 11.01 4.50 15.74
CA PHE A 209 10.22 4.81 14.54
C PHE A 209 10.75 6.04 13.82
N ILE A 210 11.02 7.12 14.53
CA ILE A 210 11.53 8.36 13.93
C ILE A 210 12.91 8.11 13.32
N ALA A 211 13.82 7.44 14.04
CA ALA A 211 15.16 7.17 13.55
C ALA A 211 15.18 6.17 12.37
N PHE A 212 14.43 5.07 12.47
CA PHE A 212 14.37 4.04 11.42
C PHE A 212 13.89 4.64 10.10
N PHE A 213 12.76 5.35 10.11
CA PHE A 213 12.23 5.96 8.89
C PHE A 213 13.06 7.16 8.44
N GLY A 214 13.70 7.89 9.36
CA GLY A 214 14.69 8.92 9.02
C GLY A 214 15.86 8.35 8.21
N VAL A 215 16.41 7.22 8.63
CA VAL A 215 17.49 6.53 7.88
C VAL A 215 16.98 6.01 6.53
N THR A 216 15.73 5.53 6.44
CA THR A 216 15.20 5.01 5.16
C THR A 216 14.98 6.09 4.10
N THR A 217 15.00 7.39 4.45
CA THR A 217 14.97 8.51 3.48
C THR A 217 16.14 8.46 2.49
N ILE A 218 17.24 7.83 2.87
CA ILE A 218 18.42 7.62 1.99
C ILE A 218 18.05 6.74 0.77
N ARG A 219 17.06 5.86 0.91
CA ARG A 219 16.62 4.90 -0.13
C ARG A 219 15.39 5.34 -0.91
N GLY A 220 14.73 6.42 -0.48
CA GLY A 220 13.53 6.92 -1.16
C GLY A 220 12.65 7.79 -0.27
N HIS A 221 11.55 8.26 -0.84
CA HIS A 221 10.55 9.05 -0.12
C HIS A 221 9.85 8.23 0.98
N VAL A 222 9.77 8.81 2.17
CA VAL A 222 9.07 8.25 3.33
C VAL A 222 7.72 8.95 3.49
N GLU A 223 6.65 8.15 3.45
CA GLU A 223 5.31 8.71 3.66
C GLU A 223 5.15 9.19 5.11
N PRO A 224 4.56 10.38 5.34
CA PRO A 224 4.43 10.96 6.67
C PRO A 224 3.82 10.02 7.71
N HIS A 225 2.81 9.26 7.32
CA HIS A 225 2.04 8.36 8.19
C HIS A 225 2.77 7.07 8.59
N TRP A 226 3.96 6.77 8.07
CA TRP A 226 4.63 5.52 8.42
C TRP A 226 5.09 5.46 9.87
N THR A 227 5.24 6.61 10.50
CA THR A 227 5.63 6.72 11.91
C THR A 227 4.45 6.76 12.87
N VAL A 228 3.21 6.69 12.38
CA VAL A 228 1.98 6.93 13.17
C VAL A 228 1.85 6.03 14.41
N ALA A 229 2.42 4.82 14.40
CA ALA A 229 2.41 3.92 15.56
C ALA A 229 3.09 4.53 16.82
N ALA A 230 4.02 5.48 16.64
CA ALA A 230 4.65 6.21 17.73
C ALA A 230 3.69 7.17 18.46
N THR A 231 2.50 7.43 17.92
CA THR A 231 1.50 8.30 18.58
C THR A 231 1.01 7.72 19.92
N ILE A 232 0.76 6.40 19.98
CA ILE A 232 0.27 5.77 21.22
C ILE A 232 1.28 5.91 22.36
N PRO A 233 2.57 5.58 22.19
CA PRO A 233 3.59 5.89 23.19
C PRO A 233 3.67 7.38 23.57
N MET A 234 3.56 8.30 22.59
CA MET A 234 3.57 9.75 22.90
C MET A 234 2.39 10.14 23.79
N ILE A 235 1.18 9.67 23.48
CA ILE A 235 0.00 9.91 24.34
C ILE A 235 0.26 9.40 25.76
N LEU A 236 0.76 8.18 25.90
CA LEU A 236 0.98 7.56 27.21
C LEU A 236 2.03 8.31 28.05
N ILE A 237 3.18 8.69 27.46
CA ILE A 237 4.21 9.43 28.23
C ILE A 237 3.74 10.81 28.62
N LEU A 238 3.05 11.54 27.73
CA LEU A 238 2.55 12.88 28.01
C LEU A 238 1.49 12.89 29.12
N VAL A 239 0.52 11.98 29.01
CA VAL A 239 -0.57 11.89 30.00
C VAL A 239 -0.02 11.43 31.34
N ASN A 240 0.81 10.37 31.38
CA ASN A 240 1.37 9.89 32.66
C ASN A 240 2.22 10.96 33.36
N LYS A 241 3.11 11.66 32.64
CA LYS A 241 3.97 12.67 33.25
C LYS A 241 3.21 13.96 33.63
N SER A 242 2.13 14.29 32.92
CA SER A 242 1.29 15.46 33.26
C SER A 242 0.55 15.32 34.60
N THR A 243 0.43 14.11 35.16
CA THR A 243 -0.16 13.91 36.49
C THR A 243 0.71 14.41 37.63
N THR A 244 2.04 14.46 37.44
CA THR A 244 3.02 14.91 38.39
C THR A 244 3.67 16.26 38.03
N ASP A 245 3.65 16.64 36.76
CA ASP A 245 4.18 17.89 36.23
C ASP A 245 3.05 18.84 35.84
N THR A 246 2.76 19.81 36.75
CA THR A 246 1.71 20.82 36.51
C THR A 246 2.02 21.77 35.37
N LYS A 247 3.31 22.05 35.08
CA LYS A 247 3.72 22.87 33.92
C LYS A 247 3.42 22.14 32.60
N LEU A 248 3.70 20.85 32.55
CA LEU A 248 3.34 20.01 31.40
C LEU A 248 1.82 19.94 31.23
N ALA A 249 1.06 19.75 32.32
CA ALA A 249 -0.40 19.74 32.26
C ALA A 249 -0.96 21.08 31.74
N THR A 250 -0.39 22.20 32.16
CA THR A 250 -0.75 23.55 31.69
C THR A 250 -0.39 23.72 30.21
N TYR A 251 0.78 23.25 29.79
CA TYR A 251 1.19 23.26 28.38
C TYR A 251 0.23 22.47 27.50
N ILE A 252 -0.15 21.26 27.93
CA ILE A 252 -1.11 20.42 27.21
C ILE A 252 -2.45 21.17 27.04
N LYS A 253 -2.99 21.74 28.09
CA LYS A 253 -4.26 22.48 28.06
C LYS A 253 -4.18 23.71 27.16
N LYS A 254 -3.12 24.52 27.29
CA LYS A 254 -3.01 25.81 26.60
C LYS A 254 -2.59 25.67 25.13
N TYR A 255 -1.51 24.94 24.84
CA TYR A 255 -0.92 24.94 23.49
C TYR A 255 -1.41 23.74 22.66
N ILE A 256 -1.40 22.53 23.23
CA ILE A 256 -1.91 21.36 22.51
C ILE A 256 -3.43 21.49 22.35
N GLY A 257 -4.16 21.91 23.38
CA GLY A 257 -5.61 22.11 23.31
C GLY A 257 -6.01 23.15 22.26
N SER A 258 -5.34 24.31 22.23
CA SER A 258 -5.61 25.34 21.21
C SER A 258 -5.33 24.88 19.78
N SER A 259 -4.37 23.98 19.58
CA SER A 259 -4.06 23.44 18.25
C SER A 259 -5.21 22.60 17.65
N ILE A 260 -6.11 22.06 18.49
CA ILE A 260 -7.31 21.33 18.02
C ILE A 260 -8.21 22.25 17.20
N ILE A 261 -8.30 23.55 17.56
CA ILE A 261 -9.09 24.54 16.82
C ILE A 261 -8.57 24.65 15.38
N LEU A 262 -7.23 24.71 15.21
CA LEU A 262 -6.62 24.78 13.88
C LEU A 262 -6.94 23.50 13.08
N LEU A 263 -6.93 22.34 13.71
CA LEU A 263 -7.28 21.07 13.05
C LEU A 263 -8.76 21.03 12.66
N LEU A 264 -9.65 21.58 13.48
CA LEU A 264 -11.08 21.68 13.15
C LEU A 264 -11.29 22.63 11.96
N ILE A 265 -10.63 23.78 11.95
CA ILE A 265 -10.68 24.73 10.82
C ILE A 265 -10.18 24.06 9.55
N ALA A 266 -9.02 23.36 9.61
CA ALA A 266 -8.49 22.62 8.45
C ALA A 266 -9.47 21.56 7.93
N ARG A 267 -10.16 20.84 8.83
CA ARG A 267 -11.19 19.85 8.45
C ARG A 267 -12.40 20.50 7.79
N ILE A 268 -12.88 21.61 8.31
CA ILE A 268 -13.98 22.37 7.71
C ILE A 268 -13.58 22.79 6.29
N ILE A 269 -12.38 23.33 6.11
CA ILE A 269 -11.88 23.76 4.79
C ILE A 269 -11.84 22.58 3.81
N ILE A 270 -11.35 21.40 4.24
CA ILE A 270 -11.30 20.18 3.40
C ILE A 270 -12.71 19.71 3.00
N CYS A 271 -13.72 19.96 3.82
CA CYS A 271 -15.10 19.61 3.52
C CYS A 271 -15.82 20.64 2.61
N THR A 272 -15.20 21.78 2.32
CA THR A 272 -15.76 22.84 1.46
C THR A 272 -15.19 22.76 0.04
N THR A 273 -15.73 23.60 -0.84
CA THR A 273 -15.23 23.79 -2.22
C THR A 273 -14.12 24.85 -2.32
N LEU A 274 -13.57 25.32 -1.19
CA LEU A 274 -12.48 26.32 -1.17
C LEU A 274 -11.15 25.79 -1.70
N LEU A 275 -10.93 24.48 -1.61
CA LEU A 275 -9.71 23.86 -2.14
C LEU A 275 -9.79 23.65 -3.66
N PRO A 276 -8.63 23.69 -4.36
CA PRO A 276 -8.58 23.34 -5.78
C PRO A 276 -9.22 21.99 -6.06
N GLU A 277 -9.94 21.84 -7.17
CA GLU A 277 -10.74 20.65 -7.52
C GLU A 277 -9.95 19.35 -7.44
N ARG A 278 -8.66 19.35 -7.84
CA ARG A 278 -7.76 18.21 -7.76
C ARG A 278 -7.54 17.66 -6.34
N ILE A 279 -7.80 18.48 -5.30
CA ILE A 279 -7.60 18.13 -3.88
C ILE A 279 -8.94 17.83 -3.20
N GLN A 280 -10.08 18.18 -3.82
CA GLN A 280 -11.41 17.90 -3.28
C GLN A 280 -11.72 16.42 -3.28
N PHE A 281 -12.14 15.90 -2.13
CA PHE A 281 -12.47 14.47 -1.98
C PHE A 281 -13.88 14.11 -2.49
N HIS A 282 -14.78 15.07 -2.54
CA HIS A 282 -16.21 14.86 -2.87
C HIS A 282 -16.54 15.05 -4.36
N SER A 283 -15.72 15.72 -5.15
CA SER A 283 -15.94 15.88 -6.60
C SER A 283 -15.86 14.58 -7.40
N LYS A 284 -15.17 13.57 -6.86
CA LYS A 284 -14.93 12.30 -7.56
C LYS A 284 -16.18 11.47 -7.82
N GLN A 285 -17.19 11.54 -6.96
CA GLN A 285 -18.44 10.79 -7.13
C GLN A 285 -19.14 11.12 -8.45
N GLN A 286 -19.23 12.38 -8.80
CA GLN A 286 -19.89 12.83 -10.03
C GLN A 286 -19.23 12.23 -11.28
N LYS A 287 -17.90 12.15 -11.30
CA LYS A 287 -17.15 11.51 -12.38
C LYS A 287 -17.54 10.04 -12.58
N TYR A 288 -17.68 9.28 -11.50
CA TYR A 288 -18.03 7.85 -11.61
C TYR A 288 -19.48 7.65 -12.01
N LEU A 289 -20.41 8.50 -11.54
CA LEU A 289 -21.82 8.47 -11.97
C LEU A 289 -21.94 8.86 -13.46
N ALA A 290 -21.19 9.86 -13.92
CA ALA A 290 -21.12 10.21 -15.34
C ALA A 290 -20.55 9.08 -16.18
N THR A 291 -19.49 8.42 -15.69
CA THR A 291 -18.92 7.25 -16.38
C THR A 291 -19.94 6.09 -16.45
N GLN A 292 -20.72 5.86 -15.40
CA GLN A 292 -21.78 4.85 -15.38
C GLN A 292 -22.89 5.17 -16.41
N GLU A 293 -23.31 6.41 -16.47
CA GLU A 293 -24.32 6.86 -17.45
C GLU A 293 -23.88 6.53 -18.89
N ILE A 294 -22.61 6.83 -19.20
CA ILE A 294 -22.02 6.57 -20.52
C ILE A 294 -21.84 5.05 -20.75
N ALA A 295 -21.26 4.34 -19.79
CA ALA A 295 -20.99 2.90 -19.93
C ALA A 295 -22.30 2.05 -19.95
N GLY A 296 -23.39 2.55 -19.36
CA GLY A 296 -24.67 1.84 -19.25
C GLY A 296 -24.54 0.57 -18.40
N THR A 297 -24.84 -0.57 -19.00
CA THR A 297 -24.75 -1.89 -18.33
C THR A 297 -23.37 -2.55 -18.49
N ARG A 298 -22.49 -1.98 -19.31
CA ARG A 298 -21.16 -2.54 -19.61
C ARG A 298 -20.22 -2.37 -18.42
N PRO A 299 -19.36 -3.35 -18.10
CA PRO A 299 -18.28 -3.16 -17.17
C PRO A 299 -17.33 -2.08 -17.68
N VAL A 300 -16.71 -1.34 -16.75
CA VAL A 300 -15.74 -0.28 -17.08
C VAL A 300 -14.33 -0.79 -16.85
N ILE A 301 -13.50 -0.68 -17.88
CA ILE A 301 -12.10 -1.09 -17.85
C ILE A 301 -11.23 0.15 -17.76
N TYR A 302 -10.37 0.18 -16.76
CA TYR A 302 -9.37 1.23 -16.54
C TYR A 302 -7.98 0.73 -16.87
N SER A 303 -7.02 1.64 -17.00
CA SER A 303 -5.59 1.33 -17.11
C SER A 303 -4.82 1.94 -15.93
N GLY A 304 -3.70 1.32 -15.57
CA GLY A 304 -2.69 1.84 -14.65
C GLY A 304 -3.01 1.66 -13.17
N SER A 305 -3.80 2.54 -12.55
CA SER A 305 -3.99 2.57 -11.08
C SER A 305 -5.23 1.79 -10.63
N PHE A 306 -5.12 1.15 -9.45
CA PHE A 306 -6.23 0.47 -8.77
C PHE A 306 -7.32 1.41 -8.22
N GLN A 307 -7.06 2.72 -8.14
CA GLN A 307 -7.98 3.67 -7.49
C GLN A 307 -9.32 3.80 -8.23
N ASN A 308 -9.29 4.05 -9.54
CA ASN A 308 -10.51 4.21 -10.33
C ASN A 308 -11.38 2.93 -10.33
N PRO A 309 -10.83 1.73 -10.62
CA PRO A 309 -11.64 0.51 -10.60
C PRO A 309 -12.13 0.10 -9.22
N SER A 310 -11.54 0.63 -8.13
CA SER A 310 -12.05 0.42 -6.77
C SER A 310 -13.15 1.40 -6.39
N LEU A 311 -13.06 2.65 -6.81
CA LEU A 311 -14.02 3.70 -6.51
C LEU A 311 -15.28 3.62 -7.38
N TYR A 312 -15.15 3.16 -8.62
CA TYR A 312 -16.29 3.04 -9.53
C TYR A 312 -17.40 2.11 -8.97
N PRO A 313 -17.12 0.85 -8.56
CA PRO A 313 -18.15 0.01 -7.96
C PRO A 313 -18.67 0.55 -6.62
N PHE A 314 -17.82 1.24 -5.86
CA PHE A 314 -18.25 1.85 -4.61
C PHE A 314 -19.34 2.91 -4.81
N PHE A 315 -19.23 3.77 -5.83
CA PHE A 315 -20.22 4.83 -6.08
C PHE A 315 -21.38 4.39 -6.96
N THR A 316 -21.19 3.36 -7.79
CA THR A 316 -22.17 3.00 -8.83
C THR A 316 -22.81 1.63 -8.63
N GLY A 317 -22.23 0.78 -7.79
CA GLY A 317 -22.63 -0.63 -7.65
C GLY A 317 -22.36 -1.48 -8.91
N LYS A 318 -21.64 -0.95 -9.92
CA LYS A 318 -21.36 -1.63 -11.18
C LYS A 318 -19.92 -2.15 -11.24
N ASN A 319 -19.71 -3.19 -12.06
CA ASN A 319 -18.42 -3.85 -12.17
C ASN A 319 -17.41 -3.02 -12.94
N SER A 320 -16.16 -3.06 -12.47
CA SER A 320 -14.99 -2.51 -13.16
C SER A 320 -13.74 -3.31 -12.84
N THR A 321 -12.72 -3.14 -13.67
CA THR A 321 -11.38 -3.69 -13.43
C THR A 321 -10.31 -2.76 -13.98
N VAL A 322 -9.05 -3.09 -13.69
CA VAL A 322 -7.88 -2.47 -14.30
C VAL A 322 -7.11 -3.51 -15.12
N ILE A 323 -6.57 -3.07 -16.23
CA ILE A 323 -5.56 -3.83 -16.99
C ILE A 323 -4.23 -3.12 -16.75
N SER A 324 -3.31 -3.84 -16.13
CA SER A 324 -1.98 -3.35 -15.80
C SER A 324 -0.97 -3.68 -16.90
N SER A 325 0.01 -2.81 -17.11
CA SER A 325 1.16 -3.05 -17.98
C SER A 325 2.42 -3.32 -17.15
N LEU A 326 3.52 -3.69 -17.79
CA LEU A 326 4.85 -3.80 -17.15
C LEU A 326 5.31 -2.49 -16.50
N MET A 327 4.82 -1.35 -17.01
CA MET A 327 5.12 -0.03 -16.43
C MET A 327 4.23 0.33 -15.25
N SER A 328 3.19 -0.48 -14.99
CA SER A 328 2.24 -0.26 -13.91
C SER A 328 2.67 -1.01 -12.65
N ARG A 329 2.27 -0.48 -11.50
CA ARG A 329 2.41 -1.22 -10.24
C ARG A 329 1.48 -2.42 -10.24
N ILE A 330 1.99 -3.61 -9.87
CA ILE A 330 1.16 -4.78 -9.60
C ILE A 330 0.17 -4.45 -8.46
N THR A 331 -1.08 -4.74 -8.69
CA THR A 331 -2.19 -4.47 -7.77
C THR A 331 -2.87 -5.77 -7.33
N GLN A 332 -3.81 -5.69 -6.39
CA GLN A 332 -4.59 -6.84 -5.98
C GLN A 332 -5.47 -7.38 -7.13
N PHE A 333 -5.90 -6.54 -8.07
CA PHE A 333 -6.62 -6.98 -9.27
C PHE A 333 -5.79 -7.95 -10.10
N ASP A 334 -4.48 -7.69 -10.24
CA ASP A 334 -3.56 -8.55 -10.99
C ASP A 334 -3.33 -9.88 -10.28
N LEU A 335 -3.13 -9.87 -8.96
CA LEU A 335 -2.95 -11.08 -8.15
C LEU A 335 -4.18 -11.99 -8.15
N TRP A 336 -5.38 -11.41 -8.13
CA TRP A 336 -6.64 -12.13 -8.24
C TRP A 336 -7.03 -12.49 -9.67
N LYS A 337 -6.28 -12.00 -10.67
CA LYS A 337 -6.60 -12.16 -12.09
C LYS A 337 -8.03 -11.70 -12.41
N PHE A 338 -8.45 -10.62 -11.75
CA PHE A 338 -9.83 -10.16 -11.75
C PHE A 338 -10.33 -9.78 -13.14
N GLN A 339 -9.45 -9.34 -14.02
CA GLN A 339 -9.75 -8.98 -15.42
C GLN A 339 -10.22 -10.18 -16.25
N GLN A 340 -9.87 -11.42 -15.89
CA GLN A 340 -10.22 -12.62 -16.67
C GLN A 340 -11.73 -12.86 -16.73
N GLN A 341 -12.49 -12.46 -15.72
CA GLN A 341 -13.96 -12.58 -15.72
C GLN A 341 -14.67 -11.70 -16.76
N PHE A 342 -13.96 -10.74 -17.36
CA PHE A 342 -14.49 -9.81 -18.36
C PHE A 342 -14.09 -10.19 -19.79
N GLN A 343 -13.31 -11.25 -19.99
CA GLN A 343 -12.95 -11.75 -21.31
C GLN A 343 -14.20 -11.98 -22.16
N THR A 344 -14.09 -11.63 -23.44
CA THR A 344 -15.14 -11.73 -24.47
C THR A 344 -16.41 -10.92 -24.19
N LYS A 345 -16.47 -10.16 -23.09
CA LYS A 345 -17.64 -9.32 -22.77
C LYS A 345 -17.56 -7.96 -23.45
N LYS A 346 -18.73 -7.41 -23.76
CA LYS A 346 -18.85 -6.00 -24.14
C LYS A 346 -18.42 -5.13 -22.96
N ALA A 347 -17.56 -4.13 -23.20
CA ALA A 347 -17.03 -3.27 -22.16
C ALA A 347 -16.93 -1.80 -22.63
N PHE A 348 -16.80 -0.88 -21.67
CA PHE A 348 -16.39 0.49 -21.91
C PHE A 348 -14.97 0.67 -21.36
N ILE A 349 -14.04 1.07 -22.21
CA ILE A 349 -12.64 1.33 -21.84
C ILE A 349 -12.50 2.81 -21.54
N ALA A 350 -12.30 3.15 -20.27
CA ALA A 350 -12.21 4.52 -19.76
C ALA A 350 -10.75 5.00 -19.75
N MET A 351 -10.19 5.20 -20.93
CA MET A 351 -8.84 5.74 -21.12
C MET A 351 -8.75 6.49 -22.45
N HIS A 352 -7.78 7.41 -22.53
CA HIS A 352 -7.43 8.07 -23.77
C HIS A 352 -6.55 7.15 -24.63
N VAL A 353 -6.93 6.98 -25.90
CA VAL A 353 -6.14 6.29 -26.93
C VAL A 353 -6.29 7.05 -28.23
N ASP A 354 -5.19 7.55 -28.77
CA ASP A 354 -5.19 8.30 -30.04
C ASP A 354 -5.87 7.52 -31.16
N GLY A 355 -6.78 8.18 -31.87
CA GLY A 355 -7.51 7.60 -32.99
C GLY A 355 -8.60 6.57 -32.64
N LYS A 356 -8.79 6.21 -31.34
CA LYS A 356 -9.82 5.26 -30.92
C LYS A 356 -10.79 5.84 -29.91
N SER A 357 -10.32 6.65 -28.96
CA SER A 357 -11.18 7.22 -27.91
C SER A 357 -12.01 8.38 -28.43
N ASN A 358 -13.23 8.47 -27.90
CA ASN A 358 -14.14 9.59 -28.09
C ASN A 358 -14.36 10.30 -26.76
N THR A 359 -14.72 11.57 -26.80
CA THR A 359 -15.17 12.31 -25.63
C THR A 359 -16.69 12.28 -25.59
N TYR A 360 -17.24 11.66 -24.55
CA TYR A 360 -18.68 11.58 -24.29
C TYR A 360 -19.05 12.61 -23.23
N THR A 361 -20.20 13.28 -23.42
CA THR A 361 -20.71 14.25 -22.46
C THR A 361 -21.91 13.62 -21.73
N SER A 362 -21.83 13.51 -20.40
CA SER A 362 -22.94 13.06 -19.57
C SER A 362 -24.05 14.12 -19.47
N LYS A 363 -25.22 13.75 -18.95
CA LYS A 363 -26.32 14.68 -18.66
C LYS A 363 -25.93 15.81 -17.70
N SER A 364 -24.97 15.53 -16.81
CA SER A 364 -24.41 16.53 -15.90
C SER A 364 -23.40 17.47 -16.56
N GLY A 365 -23.14 17.33 -17.87
CA GLY A 365 -22.14 18.10 -18.60
C GLY A 365 -20.68 17.62 -18.43
N MET A 366 -20.47 16.56 -17.68
CA MET A 366 -19.13 16.03 -17.44
C MET A 366 -18.61 15.26 -18.66
N LYS A 367 -17.38 15.55 -19.07
CA LYS A 367 -16.71 14.93 -20.20
C LYS A 367 -15.94 13.69 -19.73
N ILE A 368 -16.21 12.55 -20.35
CA ILE A 368 -15.53 11.28 -20.09
C ILE A 368 -14.93 10.79 -21.41
N GLU A 369 -13.64 10.52 -21.38
CA GLU A 369 -12.93 9.94 -22.53
C GLU A 369 -12.93 8.43 -22.45
N GLY A 370 -13.12 7.78 -23.60
CA GLY A 370 -13.10 6.33 -23.69
C GLY A 370 -13.69 5.82 -25.00
N PHE A 371 -13.86 4.52 -25.09
CA PHE A 371 -14.49 3.88 -26.24
C PHE A 371 -15.14 2.55 -25.84
N TYR A 372 -16.06 2.08 -26.67
CA TYR A 372 -16.72 0.81 -26.49
C TYR A 372 -16.00 -0.30 -27.22
N VAL A 373 -16.01 -1.49 -26.64
CA VAL A 373 -15.59 -2.73 -27.27
C VAL A 373 -16.72 -3.76 -27.18
N ASP A 374 -16.91 -4.53 -28.24
CA ASP A 374 -17.91 -5.61 -28.25
C ASP A 374 -17.37 -6.91 -27.67
N SER A 375 -16.05 -7.09 -27.70
CA SER A 375 -15.38 -8.26 -27.13
C SER A 375 -14.06 -7.84 -26.49
N LEU A 376 -14.03 -7.84 -25.14
CA LEU A 376 -12.79 -7.54 -24.41
C LEU A 376 -11.79 -8.69 -24.56
N GLN A 377 -10.57 -8.39 -24.96
CA GLN A 377 -9.44 -9.30 -24.94
C GLN A 377 -8.32 -8.76 -24.08
N THR A 378 -7.87 -9.54 -23.09
CA THR A 378 -6.70 -9.22 -22.27
C THR A 378 -5.53 -10.14 -22.62
N THR A 379 -4.32 -9.73 -22.26
CA THR A 379 -3.07 -10.42 -22.63
C THR A 379 -2.43 -11.19 -21.48
N ASP A 380 -2.93 -11.02 -20.27
CA ASP A 380 -2.33 -11.51 -19.00
C ASP A 380 -2.36 -13.04 -18.85
N HIS A 381 -3.17 -13.74 -19.63
CA HIS A 381 -3.29 -15.20 -19.60
C HIS A 381 -2.40 -15.91 -20.64
N ILE A 382 -1.72 -15.16 -21.49
CA ILE A 382 -0.72 -15.70 -22.41
C ILE A 382 0.64 -15.76 -21.73
N ARG A 383 1.33 -16.87 -21.87
CA ARG A 383 2.67 -17.09 -21.33
C ARG A 383 3.65 -17.43 -22.43
N PHE A 384 4.83 -16.79 -22.35
CA PHE A 384 5.95 -17.05 -23.24
C PHE A 384 7.04 -17.80 -22.49
N ASN A 385 7.55 -18.88 -23.11
CA ASN A 385 8.74 -19.58 -22.69
C ASN A 385 9.75 -19.57 -23.84
N PHE A 386 10.99 -19.26 -23.53
CA PHE A 386 12.11 -19.18 -24.49
C PHE A 386 13.43 -19.49 -23.77
N ASP A 387 14.44 -19.88 -24.55
CA ASP A 387 15.81 -20.11 -24.06
C ASP A 387 16.77 -19.17 -24.76
N VAL A 388 17.68 -18.57 -24.00
CA VAL A 388 18.69 -17.63 -24.50
C VAL A 388 20.13 -18.11 -24.27
N LYS A 389 20.33 -19.31 -23.74
CA LYS A 389 21.65 -19.83 -23.32
C LYS A 389 22.71 -19.84 -24.43
N ASN A 390 22.29 -19.94 -25.67
CA ASN A 390 23.18 -20.00 -26.84
C ASN A 390 23.08 -18.76 -27.75
N ILE A 391 22.46 -17.67 -27.21
CA ILE A 391 22.27 -16.45 -27.99
C ILE A 391 23.18 -15.36 -27.45
N LEU A 392 24.10 -14.90 -28.30
CA LEU A 392 24.94 -13.74 -28.00
C LEU A 392 24.29 -12.46 -28.53
N PHE A 393 23.95 -11.56 -27.62
CA PHE A 393 23.29 -10.30 -27.97
C PHE A 393 24.34 -9.22 -28.25
N SER A 394 24.42 -8.80 -29.51
CA SER A 394 25.30 -7.70 -29.97
C SER A 394 24.43 -6.52 -30.43
N LYS A 395 24.84 -5.30 -30.10
CA LYS A 395 24.14 -4.05 -30.43
C LYS A 395 23.80 -3.97 -31.92
N ALA A 396 22.61 -3.47 -32.22
CA ALA A 396 22.07 -3.23 -33.55
C ALA A 396 22.05 -4.48 -34.47
N LYS A 397 22.27 -5.69 -33.94
CA LYS A 397 22.21 -6.93 -34.70
C LYS A 397 20.83 -7.56 -34.62
N THR A 398 20.44 -8.22 -35.70
CA THR A 398 19.22 -9.02 -35.74
C THR A 398 19.45 -10.38 -35.09
N VAL A 399 18.53 -10.78 -34.27
CA VAL A 399 18.50 -12.06 -33.54
C VAL A 399 17.22 -12.78 -33.86
N GLU A 400 17.30 -14.09 -34.08
CA GLU A 400 16.16 -14.99 -34.18
C GLU A 400 16.08 -15.84 -32.90
N MET A 401 14.87 -16.00 -32.35
CA MET A 401 14.64 -16.72 -31.09
C MET A 401 13.39 -17.57 -31.17
N GLU A 402 13.50 -18.85 -30.82
CA GLU A 402 12.34 -19.72 -30.70
C GLU A 402 11.50 -19.38 -29.48
N LEU A 403 10.19 -19.44 -29.65
CA LEU A 403 9.22 -19.04 -28.64
C LEU A 403 8.12 -20.09 -28.54
N SER A 404 7.87 -20.57 -27.31
CA SER A 404 6.70 -21.35 -26.99
C SER A 404 5.66 -20.45 -26.33
N ILE A 405 4.45 -20.40 -26.87
CA ILE A 405 3.35 -19.56 -26.44
C ILE A 405 2.24 -20.45 -25.92
N THR A 406 1.80 -20.20 -24.67
CA THR A 406 0.72 -20.95 -24.04
C THR A 406 -0.42 -20.00 -23.69
N ASN A 407 -1.63 -20.33 -24.13
CA ASN A 407 -2.86 -19.69 -23.70
C ASN A 407 -3.45 -20.47 -22.52
N SER A 408 -3.41 -19.90 -21.32
CA SER A 408 -3.93 -20.53 -20.09
C SER A 408 -5.41 -20.24 -19.82
N SER A 409 -6.09 -19.50 -20.70
CA SER A 409 -7.50 -19.13 -20.53
C SER A 409 -8.47 -20.12 -21.19
N ASN A 410 -9.75 -19.99 -20.84
CA ASN A 410 -10.85 -20.74 -21.45
C ASN A 410 -11.33 -20.13 -22.78
N HIS A 411 -10.68 -19.08 -23.27
CA HIS A 411 -11.07 -18.36 -24.49
C HIS A 411 -9.94 -18.35 -25.49
N GLU A 412 -10.29 -18.35 -26.78
CA GLU A 412 -9.34 -18.17 -27.86
C GLU A 412 -8.74 -16.76 -27.79
N PHE A 413 -7.43 -16.65 -28.04
CA PHE A 413 -6.71 -15.39 -28.15
C PHE A 413 -6.40 -15.10 -29.60
N ILE A 414 -6.80 -13.94 -30.14
CA ILE A 414 -6.65 -13.51 -31.51
C ILE A 414 -5.60 -12.40 -31.61
N MET A 415 -4.51 -12.59 -32.34
CA MET A 415 -3.43 -11.59 -32.47
C MET A 415 -3.93 -10.27 -33.05
N ASP A 416 -4.59 -10.36 -34.21
CA ASP A 416 -5.15 -9.21 -34.94
C ASP A 416 -6.62 -8.98 -34.55
N HIS A 417 -6.91 -8.99 -33.24
CA HIS A 417 -8.26 -8.70 -32.76
C HIS A 417 -8.73 -7.33 -33.27
N ARG A 418 -9.93 -7.27 -33.86
CA ARG A 418 -10.45 -6.07 -34.54
C ARG A 418 -10.36 -4.78 -33.69
N GLU A 419 -10.68 -4.86 -32.43
CA GLU A 419 -10.74 -3.70 -31.52
C GLU A 419 -9.49 -3.58 -30.64
N LEU A 420 -8.92 -4.70 -30.24
CA LEU A 420 -7.82 -4.82 -29.29
C LEU A 420 -6.68 -5.69 -29.81
N PRO A 421 -6.03 -5.29 -30.94
CA PRO A 421 -4.92 -6.06 -31.46
C PRO A 421 -3.75 -6.10 -30.48
N ALA A 422 -2.98 -7.17 -30.52
CA ALA A 422 -1.78 -7.34 -29.73
C ALA A 422 -0.57 -7.65 -30.61
N ARG A 423 0.62 -7.25 -30.17
CA ARG A 423 1.88 -7.47 -30.85
C ARG A 423 2.89 -8.10 -29.91
N ILE A 424 3.73 -9.00 -30.42
CA ILE A 424 4.84 -9.51 -29.63
C ILE A 424 5.98 -8.49 -29.67
N GLU A 425 6.53 -8.21 -28.50
CA GLU A 425 7.68 -7.33 -28.33
C GLU A 425 8.70 -8.01 -27.41
N VAL A 426 9.98 -7.81 -27.68
CA VAL A 426 11.06 -8.13 -26.75
C VAL A 426 11.25 -6.94 -25.83
N VAL A 427 11.25 -7.21 -24.55
CA VAL A 427 11.37 -6.19 -23.50
C VAL A 427 12.70 -6.35 -22.79
N TRP A 428 13.45 -5.27 -22.76
CA TRP A 428 14.73 -5.15 -22.08
C TRP A 428 14.49 -4.29 -20.83
N ILE A 429 14.74 -4.83 -19.66
CA ILE A 429 14.45 -4.15 -18.40
C ILE A 429 15.70 -4.09 -17.50
N ASN A 430 15.95 -2.93 -16.97
CA ASN A 430 16.86 -2.73 -15.85
C ASN A 430 16.15 -1.93 -14.73
N LYS A 431 16.88 -1.53 -13.68
CA LYS A 431 16.33 -0.78 -12.54
C LYS A 431 15.81 0.62 -12.90
N LYS A 432 16.17 1.17 -14.07
CA LYS A 432 15.91 2.58 -14.42
C LYS A 432 15.10 2.72 -15.69
N ASP A 433 15.13 1.73 -16.57
CA ASP A 433 14.63 1.85 -17.93
C ASP A 433 14.00 0.56 -18.44
N ILE A 434 13.04 0.71 -19.34
CA ILE A 434 12.35 -0.37 -20.07
C ILE A 434 12.37 -0.01 -21.55
N ILE A 435 12.98 -0.87 -22.37
CA ILE A 435 13.05 -0.72 -23.82
C ILE A 435 12.19 -1.83 -24.43
N CYS A 436 11.25 -1.46 -25.28
CA CYS A 436 10.42 -2.40 -26.03
C CYS A 436 10.88 -2.43 -27.49
N THR A 437 11.23 -3.59 -27.99
CA THR A 437 11.67 -3.80 -29.38
C THR A 437 10.61 -4.61 -30.12
N PRO A 438 10.02 -4.07 -31.20
CA PRO A 438 9.08 -4.80 -32.04
C PRO A 438 9.72 -6.06 -32.62
N CYS A 439 8.91 -7.11 -32.80
CA CYS A 439 9.33 -8.38 -33.39
C CYS A 439 8.58 -8.70 -34.67
N ILE A 440 9.27 -9.38 -35.56
CA ILE A 440 8.66 -10.04 -36.70
C ILE A 440 8.46 -11.50 -36.33
N ILE A 441 7.24 -12.02 -36.52
CA ILE A 441 6.92 -13.42 -36.29
C ILE A 441 7.28 -14.18 -37.58
N THR A 442 8.32 -15.02 -37.52
CA THR A 442 8.80 -15.74 -38.74
C THR A 442 7.94 -16.94 -39.07
N ARG A 443 7.20 -17.48 -38.12
CA ARG A 443 6.18 -18.53 -38.28
C ARG A 443 4.83 -17.98 -37.83
N PRO A 444 4.09 -17.23 -38.69
CA PRO A 444 2.88 -16.53 -38.28
C PRO A 444 1.76 -17.46 -37.85
N PHE A 445 0.95 -17.02 -36.92
CA PHE A 445 -0.27 -17.64 -36.46
C PHE A 445 -1.34 -16.55 -36.26
N ALA A 446 -2.59 -16.86 -36.48
CA ALA A 446 -3.69 -15.90 -36.34
C ALA A 446 -4.28 -15.91 -34.91
N SER A 447 -4.35 -17.07 -34.28
CA SER A 447 -4.94 -17.24 -32.97
C SER A 447 -4.31 -18.40 -32.18
N ILE A 448 -4.59 -18.42 -30.87
CA ILE A 448 -4.20 -19.51 -29.96
C ILE A 448 -5.45 -19.96 -29.22
N LYS A 449 -5.89 -21.20 -29.48
CA LYS A 449 -7.10 -21.75 -28.83
C LYS A 449 -6.96 -21.83 -27.33
N ALA A 450 -8.09 -21.94 -26.64
CA ALA A 450 -8.12 -22.17 -25.21
C ALA A 450 -7.23 -23.37 -24.81
N HIS A 451 -6.38 -23.18 -23.78
CA HIS A 451 -5.44 -24.18 -23.26
C HIS A 451 -4.44 -24.77 -24.28
N GLN A 452 -4.25 -24.09 -25.42
CA GLN A 452 -3.32 -24.50 -26.43
C GLN A 452 -1.92 -23.93 -26.20
N SER A 453 -0.89 -24.74 -26.55
CA SER A 453 0.48 -24.26 -26.67
C SER A 453 0.91 -24.38 -28.13
N ILE A 454 1.58 -23.37 -28.66
CA ILE A 454 2.13 -23.32 -30.00
C ILE A 454 3.62 -22.97 -29.92
N LYS A 455 4.39 -23.41 -30.95
CA LYS A 455 5.78 -23.01 -31.14
C LYS A 455 5.89 -22.11 -32.37
N THR A 456 6.63 -21.01 -32.21
CA THR A 456 6.93 -20.07 -33.28
C THR A 456 8.37 -19.58 -33.14
N ALA A 457 8.82 -18.73 -34.04
CA ALA A 457 10.07 -18.01 -33.89
C ALA A 457 9.83 -16.52 -34.15
N ILE A 458 10.58 -15.70 -33.48
CA ILE A 458 10.53 -14.25 -33.61
C ILE A 458 11.92 -13.71 -33.97
N GLN A 459 11.91 -12.69 -34.81
CA GLN A 459 13.10 -11.96 -35.21
C GLN A 459 13.00 -10.52 -34.78
N PHE A 460 14.06 -10.00 -34.16
CA PHE A 460 14.10 -8.63 -33.64
C PHE A 460 15.51 -8.05 -33.69
N VAL A 461 15.61 -6.72 -33.67
CA VAL A 461 16.88 -6.01 -33.64
C VAL A 461 17.24 -5.69 -32.20
N VAL A 462 18.44 -6.05 -31.78
CA VAL A 462 18.99 -5.71 -30.46
C VAL A 462 19.13 -4.19 -30.35
N PRO A 463 18.66 -3.52 -29.28
CA PRO A 463 18.81 -2.08 -29.11
C PRO A 463 20.28 -1.63 -29.16
N ASP A 464 20.52 -0.47 -29.76
CA ASP A 464 21.86 0.15 -29.81
C ASP A 464 22.18 0.94 -28.53
N VAL A 465 22.12 0.24 -27.38
CA VAL A 465 22.44 0.77 -26.06
C VAL A 465 23.35 -0.19 -25.31
N ASN A 466 23.98 0.27 -24.24
CA ASN A 466 24.70 -0.65 -23.36
C ASN A 466 23.68 -1.51 -22.57
N LEU A 467 23.63 -2.80 -22.91
CA LEU A 467 22.72 -3.78 -22.29
C LEU A 467 23.28 -4.44 -21.03
N GLU A 468 24.44 -4.04 -20.57
CA GLU A 468 24.98 -4.49 -19.29
C GLU A 468 23.96 -4.24 -18.16
N ASN A 469 23.65 -5.27 -17.41
CA ASN A 469 22.60 -5.25 -16.36
C ASN A 469 21.13 -5.19 -16.84
N TYR A 470 20.87 -5.32 -18.14
CA TYR A 470 19.51 -5.56 -18.62
C TYR A 470 19.16 -7.04 -18.53
N LYS A 471 17.88 -7.29 -18.27
CA LYS A 471 17.24 -8.60 -18.42
C LYS A 471 16.31 -8.56 -19.61
N LEU A 472 16.19 -9.67 -20.30
CA LEU A 472 15.33 -9.84 -21.46
C LEU A 472 14.05 -10.60 -21.07
N GLY A 473 12.92 -10.12 -21.55
CA GLY A 473 11.63 -10.78 -21.50
C GLY A 473 10.90 -10.65 -22.83
N VAL A 474 9.84 -11.42 -22.99
CA VAL A 474 8.93 -11.31 -24.14
C VAL A 474 7.54 -10.95 -23.62
N SER A 475 6.91 -9.99 -24.26
CA SER A 475 5.63 -9.39 -23.88
C SER A 475 4.65 -9.38 -25.05
N LEU A 476 3.35 -9.44 -24.73
CA LEU A 476 2.30 -8.98 -25.61
C LEU A 476 1.98 -7.52 -25.30
N SER A 477 2.22 -6.66 -26.24
CA SER A 477 1.87 -5.25 -26.18
C SER A 477 0.50 -5.03 -26.82
N SER A 478 -0.37 -4.37 -26.09
CA SER A 478 -1.71 -3.95 -26.53
C SER A 478 -1.89 -2.46 -26.30
N ILE A 479 -3.09 -1.94 -26.49
CA ILE A 479 -3.43 -0.55 -26.14
C ILE A 479 -3.16 -0.21 -24.65
N PHE A 480 -3.10 -1.20 -23.77
CA PHE A 480 -2.78 -1.04 -22.36
C PHE A 480 -1.27 -1.03 -22.08
N GLY A 481 -0.46 -1.19 -23.12
CA GLY A 481 0.99 -1.34 -23.04
C GLY A 481 1.44 -2.80 -22.96
N PRO A 482 2.76 -3.04 -22.78
CA PRO A 482 3.33 -4.37 -22.68
C PRO A 482 2.93 -5.06 -21.38
N SER A 483 2.54 -6.34 -21.47
CA SER A 483 2.09 -7.16 -20.32
C SER A 483 3.21 -8.06 -19.81
N MET A 484 3.09 -8.55 -18.57
CA MET A 484 4.04 -9.52 -18.01
C MET A 484 3.69 -10.94 -18.48
N ASN A 485 4.21 -11.34 -19.63
CA ASN A 485 3.91 -12.62 -20.25
C ASN A 485 5.03 -13.66 -20.12
N SER A 486 6.25 -13.25 -19.75
CA SER A 486 7.40 -14.14 -19.53
C SER A 486 8.15 -13.78 -18.25
N GLU A 487 9.03 -14.67 -17.81
CA GLU A 487 10.09 -14.34 -16.88
C GLU A 487 11.16 -13.47 -17.57
N PHE A 488 11.88 -12.68 -16.77
CA PHE A 488 13.00 -11.87 -17.23
C PHE A 488 14.32 -12.61 -16.96
N VAL A 489 15.00 -13.00 -18.02
CA VAL A 489 16.27 -13.74 -17.96
C VAL A 489 17.47 -12.82 -18.14
N THR A 490 18.59 -13.18 -17.48
CA THR A 490 19.88 -12.51 -17.71
C THR A 490 20.43 -12.93 -19.05
N ILE A 491 21.02 -12.00 -19.78
CA ILE A 491 21.55 -12.21 -21.13
C ILE A 491 23.07 -12.09 -21.13
N GLU A 492 23.73 -12.77 -22.07
CA GLU A 492 25.12 -12.56 -22.40
C GLU A 492 25.24 -11.51 -23.49
N THR A 493 25.99 -10.45 -23.24
CA THR A 493 26.21 -9.34 -24.17
C THR A 493 27.69 -9.31 -24.60
N LYS A 494 27.90 -8.91 -25.86
CA LYS A 494 29.24 -8.67 -26.40
C LYS A 494 29.46 -7.19 -26.63
#